data_2e8e6835c09d30842a1f7157c10872f7
#
_entry.id   2e8e6835c09d30842a1f7157c10872f7
#
_cell.length_a   1.000
_cell.length_b   1.000
_cell.length_c   1.000
_cell.angle_alpha   90.00
_cell.angle_beta   90.00
_cell.angle_gamma   90.00
#
_symmetry.space_group_name_H-M   'P 1'
#
loop_
_entity.id
_entity.type
_entity.pdbx_description
1 polymer ?
#
loop_
_entity_poly.entity_id
_entity_poly.type
_entity_poly.pdbx_seq_one_letter_code
_entity_poly.pdbx_strand_id
1 'polypeptide(L)'
;MSISDFIQGFIIGMTLIVAIGPQNLFVINQGLKKNYTFAVVLICSLSDSILIVCGIYLSNSIFSFNSSTITMMKIIGGIWLILYGINKIKNSRNQFFDTKEYSRASFAKVLFTTLAITYANPHVYLDTVVLLGSISVNFDDKIYFGLGAIFSSFIFFFSIGYFSNYLSKYIQSKKIWFYIDNIMGFLMLFYGLFFIFMQ
;
A
#
# COMPACT_ATOMS: atom_id res chain seq x y z
N MET A 1 -9.87 -29.85 -7.35
CA MET A 1 -9.85 -28.82 -6.28
C MET A 1 -8.43 -28.76 -5.77
N SER A 2 -7.64 -27.79 -6.15
CA SER A 2 -6.24 -27.89 -5.79
C SER A 2 -5.90 -26.92 -4.66
N ILE A 3 -5.82 -27.47 -3.45
CA ILE A 3 -5.15 -26.83 -2.31
C ILE A 3 -3.79 -26.28 -2.77
N SER A 4 -3.16 -26.97 -3.74
CA SER A 4 -1.95 -26.50 -4.42
C SER A 4 -2.08 -25.10 -5.00
N ASP A 5 -3.18 -24.79 -5.73
CA ASP A 5 -3.36 -23.49 -6.38
C ASP A 5 -3.59 -22.40 -5.34
N PHE A 6 -4.30 -22.69 -4.25
CA PHE A 6 -4.43 -21.77 -3.13
C PHE A 6 -3.06 -21.45 -2.49
N ILE A 7 -2.26 -22.48 -2.22
CA ILE A 7 -0.92 -22.29 -1.61
C ILE A 7 -0.03 -21.46 -2.54
N GLN A 8 -0.05 -21.76 -3.83
CA GLN A 8 0.73 -21.00 -4.82
C GLN A 8 0.25 -19.57 -4.93
N GLY A 9 -1.06 -19.33 -4.97
CA GLY A 9 -1.65 -17.99 -4.92
C GLY A 9 -1.24 -17.22 -3.67
N PHE A 10 -1.24 -17.89 -2.52
CA PHE A 10 -0.79 -17.30 -1.26
C PHE A 10 0.70 -16.92 -1.30
N ILE A 11 1.57 -17.82 -1.76
CA ILE A 11 3.03 -17.57 -1.82
C ILE A 11 3.34 -16.44 -2.80
N ILE A 12 2.76 -16.49 -4.00
CA ILE A 12 3.00 -15.48 -5.03
C ILE A 12 2.42 -14.14 -4.60
N GLY A 13 1.20 -14.11 -4.07
CA GLY A 13 0.59 -12.90 -3.53
C GLY A 13 1.43 -12.29 -2.42
N MET A 14 1.89 -13.10 -1.45
CA MET A 14 2.77 -12.65 -0.38
C MET A 14 4.07 -12.05 -0.92
N THR A 15 4.69 -12.68 -1.90
CA THR A 15 5.95 -12.21 -2.50
C THR A 15 5.79 -10.83 -3.13
N LEU A 16 4.69 -10.58 -3.82
CA LEU A 16 4.42 -9.29 -4.47
C LEU A 16 4.08 -8.20 -3.44
N ILE A 17 3.25 -8.51 -2.44
CA ILE A 17 2.77 -7.51 -1.44
C ILE A 17 3.87 -7.10 -0.45
N VAL A 18 4.83 -7.99 -0.14
CA VAL A 18 5.95 -7.70 0.79
C VAL A 18 6.87 -6.59 0.23
N ALA A 19 6.88 -6.34 -1.06
CA ALA A 19 7.64 -5.24 -1.66
C ALA A 19 7.27 -3.91 -0.98
N ILE A 20 8.28 -3.24 -0.38
CA ILE A 20 8.05 -2.01 0.37
C ILE A 20 7.67 -0.90 -0.59
N GLY A 21 6.42 -0.48 -0.55
CA GLY A 21 5.87 0.61 -1.33
C GLY A 21 5.23 1.70 -0.47
N PRO A 22 4.71 2.78 -1.09
CA PRO A 22 4.05 3.88 -0.38
C PRO A 22 2.91 3.43 0.52
N GLN A 23 2.12 2.43 0.09
CA GLN A 23 1.00 1.88 0.85
C GLN A 23 1.48 1.19 2.14
N ASN A 24 2.51 0.33 2.04
CA ASN A 24 3.08 -0.36 3.19
C ASN A 24 3.67 0.61 4.21
N LEU A 25 4.39 1.64 3.73
CA LEU A 25 4.92 2.72 4.58
C LEU A 25 3.80 3.48 5.30
N PHE A 26 2.69 3.73 4.64
CA PHE A 26 1.55 4.40 5.26
C PHE A 26 0.91 3.53 6.34
N VAL A 27 0.71 2.23 6.09
CA VAL A 27 0.19 1.27 7.08
C VAL A 27 1.08 1.22 8.31
N ILE A 28 2.40 1.10 8.12
CA ILE A 28 3.38 1.15 9.22
C ILE A 28 3.22 2.43 10.03
N ASN A 29 3.14 3.58 9.37
CA ASN A 29 3.02 4.87 10.05
C ASN A 29 1.73 4.98 10.86
N GLN A 30 0.59 4.52 10.33
CA GLN A 30 -0.68 4.54 11.05
C GLN A 30 -0.66 3.55 12.23
N GLY A 31 -0.05 2.38 12.05
CA GLY A 31 0.18 1.41 13.12
C GLY A 31 1.02 1.99 14.26
N LEU A 32 2.16 2.59 13.95
CA LEU A 32 3.03 3.24 14.92
C LEU A 32 2.33 4.39 15.66
N LYS A 33 1.46 5.14 14.98
CA LYS A 33 0.67 6.23 15.57
C LYS A 33 -0.56 5.75 16.34
N LYS A 34 -0.89 4.47 16.29
CA LYS A 34 -2.14 3.87 16.81
C LYS A 34 -3.37 4.62 16.32
N ASN A 35 -3.33 5.09 15.08
CA ASN A 35 -4.35 5.95 14.51
C ASN A 35 -5.17 5.19 13.48
N TYR A 36 -6.33 4.69 13.89
CA TYR A 36 -7.27 3.93 13.05
C TYR A 36 -6.63 2.72 12.34
N THR A 37 -5.67 2.04 12.97
CA THR A 37 -4.90 0.93 12.39
C THR A 37 -5.81 -0.12 11.77
N PHE A 38 -6.85 -0.56 12.49
CA PHE A 38 -7.80 -1.55 11.98
C PHE A 38 -8.47 -1.12 10.67
N ALA A 39 -8.98 0.12 10.62
CA ALA A 39 -9.62 0.62 9.41
C ALA A 39 -8.65 0.69 8.22
N VAL A 40 -7.43 1.13 8.47
CA VAL A 40 -6.40 1.24 7.43
C VAL A 40 -6.03 -0.13 6.86
N VAL A 41 -5.72 -1.12 7.71
CA VAL A 41 -5.35 -2.46 7.24
C VAL A 41 -6.51 -3.15 6.54
N LEU A 42 -7.75 -2.96 7.03
CA LEU A 42 -8.94 -3.52 6.42
C LEU A 42 -9.18 -2.93 5.01
N ILE A 43 -9.07 -1.59 4.86
CA ILE A 43 -9.25 -0.92 3.57
C ILE A 43 -8.18 -1.38 2.58
N CYS A 44 -6.91 -1.46 2.99
CA CYS A 44 -5.84 -1.94 2.13
C CYS A 44 -6.13 -3.38 1.66
N SER A 45 -6.44 -4.29 2.58
CA SER A 45 -6.74 -5.69 2.25
C SER A 45 -7.98 -5.85 1.36
N LEU A 46 -9.05 -5.09 1.61
CA LEU A 46 -10.25 -5.11 0.78
C LEU A 46 -9.99 -4.53 -0.61
N SER A 47 -9.23 -3.43 -0.71
CA SER A 47 -8.85 -2.83 -1.99
C SER A 47 -8.04 -3.81 -2.83
N ASP A 48 -7.03 -4.46 -2.24
CA ASP A 48 -6.26 -5.49 -2.93
C ASP A 48 -7.15 -6.64 -3.37
N SER A 49 -8.07 -7.09 -2.51
CA SER A 49 -9.01 -8.17 -2.85
C SER A 49 -9.84 -7.84 -4.08
N ILE A 50 -10.36 -6.62 -4.16
CA ILE A 50 -11.12 -6.15 -5.31
C ILE A 50 -10.25 -6.16 -6.56
N LEU A 51 -9.02 -5.64 -6.48
CA LEU A 51 -8.11 -5.57 -7.61
C LEU A 51 -7.63 -6.96 -8.05
N ILE A 52 -7.37 -7.89 -7.12
CA ILE A 52 -7.03 -9.29 -7.43
C ILE A 52 -8.19 -9.98 -8.15
N VAL A 53 -9.41 -9.85 -7.65
CA VAL A 53 -10.61 -10.39 -8.30
C VAL A 53 -10.75 -9.81 -9.71
N CYS A 54 -10.64 -8.49 -9.87
CA CYS A 54 -10.67 -7.84 -11.18
C CYS A 54 -9.58 -8.41 -12.11
N GLY A 55 -8.33 -8.57 -11.61
CA GLY A 55 -7.23 -9.13 -12.40
C GLY A 55 -7.50 -10.54 -12.88
N ILE A 56 -8.01 -11.40 -12.02
CA ILE A 56 -8.34 -12.80 -12.36
C ILE A 56 -9.48 -12.89 -13.39
N TYR A 57 -10.56 -12.13 -13.20
CA TYR A 57 -11.67 -12.11 -14.15
C TYR A 57 -11.28 -11.51 -15.48
N LEU A 58 -10.44 -10.48 -15.50
CA LEU A 58 -9.98 -9.80 -16.71
C LEU A 58 -8.80 -10.53 -17.39
N SER A 59 -8.21 -11.53 -16.74
CA SER A 59 -7.07 -12.30 -17.28
C SER A 59 -7.35 -12.98 -18.62
N ASN A 60 -8.60 -13.30 -18.91
CA ASN A 60 -9.01 -13.90 -20.19
C ASN A 60 -9.31 -12.85 -21.29
N SER A 61 -9.53 -11.61 -20.92
CA SER A 61 -9.63 -10.49 -21.84
C SER A 61 -8.24 -9.87 -21.88
N ILE A 62 -7.67 -9.70 -23.06
CA ILE A 62 -6.36 -9.05 -23.25
C ILE A 62 -6.49 -7.62 -22.70
N PHE A 63 -6.30 -7.48 -21.39
CA PHE A 63 -6.29 -6.17 -20.73
C PHE A 63 -4.91 -5.55 -20.95
N SER A 64 -4.69 -5.11 -22.20
CA SER A 64 -3.63 -4.16 -22.45
C SER A 64 -4.09 -2.83 -21.83
N PHE A 65 -3.66 -2.52 -20.61
CA PHE A 65 -3.65 -1.13 -20.20
C PHE A 65 -2.91 -0.37 -21.30
N ASN A 66 -3.62 0.54 -21.98
CA ASN A 66 -2.98 1.39 -22.97
C ASN A 66 -1.81 2.10 -22.25
N SER A 67 -0.64 2.12 -22.90
CA SER A 67 0.56 2.78 -22.34
C SER A 67 0.27 4.20 -21.84
N SER A 68 -0.61 4.93 -22.51
CA SER A 68 -1.07 6.26 -22.07
C SER A 68 -1.78 6.24 -20.72
N THR A 69 -2.61 5.23 -20.45
CA THR A 69 -3.32 5.11 -19.17
C THR A 69 -2.34 4.87 -18.02
N ILE A 70 -1.38 3.96 -18.20
CA ILE A 70 -0.32 3.69 -17.23
C ILE A 70 0.51 4.96 -16.96
N THR A 71 0.88 5.68 -18.01
CA THR A 71 1.64 6.94 -17.90
C THR A 71 0.87 8.00 -17.12
N MET A 72 -0.42 8.19 -17.41
CA MET A 72 -1.26 9.12 -16.65
C MET A 72 -1.34 8.73 -15.15
N MET A 73 -1.53 7.45 -14.85
CA MET A 73 -1.56 6.99 -13.46
C MET A 73 -0.23 7.23 -12.73
N LYS A 74 0.90 6.98 -13.40
CA LYS A 74 2.25 7.26 -12.86
C LYS A 74 2.43 8.75 -12.56
N ILE A 75 2.03 9.64 -13.48
CA ILE A 75 2.16 11.08 -13.29
C ILE A 75 1.28 11.58 -12.14
N ILE A 76 -0.01 11.24 -12.14
CA ILE A 76 -0.97 11.68 -11.12
C ILE A 76 -0.56 11.14 -9.74
N GLY A 77 -0.28 9.84 -9.65
CA GLY A 77 0.16 9.20 -8.41
C GLY A 77 1.51 9.73 -7.93
N GLY A 78 2.46 9.96 -8.85
CA GLY A 78 3.77 10.53 -8.56
C GLY A 78 3.68 11.95 -8.00
N ILE A 79 2.90 12.83 -8.62
CA ILE A 79 2.66 14.20 -8.13
C ILE A 79 2.03 14.15 -6.73
N TRP A 80 1.02 13.30 -6.54
CA TRP A 80 0.36 13.16 -5.24
C TRP A 80 1.33 12.69 -4.14
N LEU A 81 2.18 11.70 -4.43
CA LEU A 81 3.20 11.22 -3.50
C LEU A 81 4.24 12.30 -3.15
N ILE A 82 4.67 13.10 -4.13
CA ILE A 82 5.58 14.22 -3.90
C ILE A 82 4.95 15.24 -2.95
N LEU A 83 3.72 15.66 -3.22
CA LEU A 83 2.99 16.61 -2.37
C LEU A 83 2.80 16.07 -0.95
N TYR A 84 2.45 14.78 -0.84
CA TYR A 84 2.30 14.11 0.45
C TYR A 84 3.64 14.04 1.21
N GLY A 85 4.73 13.66 0.54
CA GLY A 85 6.07 13.59 1.11
C GLY A 85 6.57 14.95 1.63
N ILE A 86 6.43 16.01 0.83
CA ILE A 86 6.78 17.38 1.22
C ILE A 86 5.99 17.81 2.46
N ASN A 87 4.67 17.59 2.45
CA ASN A 87 3.81 17.96 3.57
C ASN A 87 4.18 17.19 4.85
N LYS A 88 4.57 15.91 4.71
CA LYS A 88 4.98 15.08 5.83
C LYS A 88 6.29 15.58 6.46
N ILE A 89 7.30 15.92 5.65
CA ILE A 89 8.57 16.48 6.12
C ILE A 89 8.35 17.83 6.80
N LYS A 90 7.56 18.71 6.18
CA LYS A 90 7.23 20.03 6.74
C LYS A 90 6.54 19.91 8.10
N ASN A 91 5.55 19.03 8.21
CA ASN A 91 4.81 18.82 9.46
C ASN A 91 5.68 18.19 10.55
N SER A 92 6.59 17.29 10.18
CA SER A 92 7.55 16.67 11.11
C SER A 92 8.43 17.73 11.79
N ARG A 93 8.93 18.72 11.03
CA ARG A 93 9.70 19.84 11.59
C ARG A 93 8.88 20.69 12.55
N ASN A 94 7.66 21.07 12.14
CA ASN A 94 6.78 21.88 12.96
C ASN A 94 6.44 21.18 14.30
N GLN A 95 6.16 19.87 14.26
CA GLN A 95 5.85 19.08 15.45
C GLN A 95 7.05 18.85 16.36
N PHE A 96 8.27 18.83 15.82
CA PHE A 96 9.49 18.72 16.62
C PHE A 96 9.75 19.97 17.46
N PHE A 97 9.50 21.16 16.89
CA PHE A 97 9.74 22.44 17.52
C PHE A 97 8.53 22.97 18.32
N ASP A 98 7.32 22.45 18.06
CA ASP A 98 6.10 22.88 18.74
C ASP A 98 5.83 22.00 19.98
N THR A 99 5.41 22.63 21.07
CA THR A 99 5.05 21.95 22.32
C THR A 99 3.64 21.34 22.30
N LYS A 100 2.88 21.57 21.23
CA LYS A 100 1.51 21.02 21.09
C LYS A 100 1.52 19.51 20.98
N GLU A 101 0.59 18.87 21.70
CA GLU A 101 0.36 17.44 21.60
C GLU A 101 0.06 17.00 20.18
N TYR A 102 0.50 15.78 19.84
CA TYR A 102 0.30 15.15 18.55
C TYR A 102 -1.20 15.07 18.23
N SER A 103 -1.71 15.99 17.44
CA SER A 103 -3.12 15.95 17.01
C SER A 103 -3.34 14.73 16.11
N ARG A 104 -4.20 13.82 16.54
CA ARG A 104 -4.64 12.69 15.72
C ARG A 104 -5.36 13.22 14.51
N ALA A 105 -4.98 12.75 13.33
CA ALA A 105 -5.73 13.06 12.11
C ALA A 105 -7.17 12.53 12.24
N SER A 106 -8.14 13.24 11.66
CA SER A 106 -9.52 12.79 11.66
C SER A 106 -9.67 11.48 10.88
N PHE A 107 -10.67 10.68 11.23
CA PHE A 107 -10.97 9.41 10.55
C PHE A 107 -11.13 9.60 9.04
N ALA A 108 -11.91 10.59 8.62
CA ALA A 108 -12.13 10.89 7.20
C ALA A 108 -10.83 11.21 6.45
N LYS A 109 -9.91 11.95 7.07
CA LYS A 109 -8.60 12.25 6.49
C LYS A 109 -7.75 10.99 6.32
N VAL A 110 -7.72 10.13 7.33
CA VAL A 110 -6.96 8.85 7.27
C VAL A 110 -7.55 7.94 6.20
N LEU A 111 -8.88 7.80 6.16
CA LEU A 111 -9.60 7.02 5.16
C LEU A 111 -9.29 7.50 3.74
N PHE A 112 -9.48 8.79 3.47
CA PHE A 112 -9.19 9.37 2.16
C PHE A 112 -7.73 9.17 1.76
N THR A 113 -6.79 9.39 2.69
CA THR A 113 -5.36 9.19 2.42
C THR A 113 -5.05 7.74 2.10
N THR A 114 -5.64 6.77 2.82
CA THR A 114 -5.48 5.34 2.56
C THR A 114 -5.93 5.00 1.14
N LEU A 115 -7.13 5.41 0.77
CA LEU A 115 -7.68 5.18 -0.58
C LEU A 115 -6.81 5.86 -1.66
N ALA A 116 -6.40 7.10 -1.42
CA ALA A 116 -5.57 7.83 -2.37
C ALA A 116 -4.20 7.16 -2.58
N ILE A 117 -3.51 6.74 -1.49
CA ILE A 117 -2.22 6.02 -1.61
C ILE A 117 -2.40 4.68 -2.30
N THR A 118 -3.50 3.97 -2.06
CA THR A 118 -3.77 2.68 -2.69
C THR A 118 -4.09 2.85 -4.17
N TYR A 119 -5.08 3.66 -4.51
CA TYR A 119 -5.58 3.74 -5.89
C TYR A 119 -4.79 4.71 -6.80
N ALA A 120 -4.06 5.68 -6.24
CA ALA A 120 -3.14 6.50 -7.04
C ALA A 120 -1.76 5.83 -7.23
N ASN A 121 -1.52 4.68 -6.62
CA ASN A 121 -0.28 3.93 -6.77
C ASN A 121 -0.34 2.99 -7.98
N PRO A 122 0.40 3.25 -9.08
CA PRO A 122 0.36 2.39 -10.26
C PRO A 122 0.89 0.97 -10.01
N HIS A 123 1.81 0.79 -9.04
CA HIS A 123 2.32 -0.54 -8.71
C HIS A 123 1.24 -1.49 -8.21
N VAL A 124 0.26 -0.99 -7.47
CA VAL A 124 -0.83 -1.84 -6.97
C VAL A 124 -1.59 -2.50 -8.13
N TYR A 125 -1.85 -1.76 -9.21
CA TYR A 125 -2.50 -2.32 -10.40
C TYR A 125 -1.59 -3.29 -11.16
N LEU A 126 -0.29 -2.97 -11.26
CA LEU A 126 0.66 -3.85 -11.92
C LEU A 126 0.79 -5.18 -11.18
N ASP A 127 0.88 -5.14 -9.86
CA ASP A 127 1.07 -6.33 -9.05
C ASP A 127 -0.21 -7.18 -8.94
N THR A 128 -1.37 -6.54 -8.69
CA THR A 128 -2.62 -7.26 -8.43
C THR A 128 -3.41 -7.56 -9.69
N VAL A 129 -3.59 -6.58 -10.58
CA VAL A 129 -4.42 -6.77 -11.79
C VAL A 129 -3.61 -7.44 -12.90
N VAL A 130 -2.42 -6.89 -13.20
CA VAL A 130 -1.63 -7.36 -14.33
C VAL A 130 -0.86 -8.64 -14.00
N LEU A 131 0.01 -8.61 -12.97
CA LEU A 131 0.87 -9.75 -12.67
C LEU A 131 0.07 -10.94 -12.12
N LEU A 132 -0.68 -10.76 -11.02
CA LEU A 132 -1.47 -11.85 -10.46
C LEU A 132 -2.52 -12.35 -11.46
N GLY A 133 -3.18 -11.43 -12.19
CA GLY A 133 -4.11 -11.80 -13.26
C GLY A 133 -3.45 -12.65 -14.35
N SER A 134 -2.28 -12.24 -14.85
CA SER A 134 -1.54 -12.98 -15.90
C SER A 134 -1.03 -14.34 -15.39
N ILE A 135 -0.54 -14.39 -14.17
CA ILE A 135 -0.04 -15.63 -13.55
C ILE A 135 -1.18 -16.62 -13.32
N SER A 136 -2.37 -16.13 -12.95
CA SER A 136 -3.54 -16.96 -12.63
C SER A 136 -3.98 -17.86 -13.81
N VAL A 137 -3.66 -17.47 -15.05
CA VAL A 137 -4.01 -18.25 -16.25
C VAL A 137 -3.33 -19.61 -16.29
N ASN A 138 -2.19 -19.77 -15.64
CA ASN A 138 -1.40 -21.00 -15.60
C ASN A 138 -1.91 -22.02 -14.57
N PHE A 139 -2.97 -21.69 -13.81
CA PHE A 139 -3.51 -22.55 -12.77
C PHE A 139 -4.85 -23.15 -13.20
N ASP A 140 -5.07 -24.41 -12.85
CA ASP A 140 -6.29 -25.15 -13.18
C ASP A 140 -7.51 -24.49 -12.50
N ASP A 141 -7.35 -24.04 -11.25
CA ASP A 141 -8.39 -23.35 -10.48
C ASP A 141 -7.98 -21.93 -10.10
N LYS A 142 -8.25 -21.00 -11.03
CA LYS A 142 -7.96 -19.55 -10.84
C LYS A 142 -8.62 -18.95 -9.62
N ILE A 143 -9.79 -19.48 -9.21
CA ILE A 143 -10.53 -18.95 -8.06
C ILE A 143 -9.77 -19.31 -6.78
N TYR A 144 -9.31 -20.56 -6.64
CA TYR A 144 -8.50 -20.94 -5.48
C TYR A 144 -7.17 -20.21 -5.43
N PHE A 145 -6.52 -20.02 -6.59
CA PHE A 145 -5.33 -19.17 -6.67
C PHE A 145 -5.62 -17.75 -6.17
N GLY A 146 -6.71 -17.14 -6.64
CA GLY A 146 -7.12 -15.80 -6.20
C GLY A 146 -7.45 -15.72 -4.71
N LEU A 147 -8.13 -16.70 -4.18
CA LEU A 147 -8.40 -16.77 -2.74
C LEU A 147 -7.12 -16.87 -1.91
N GLY A 148 -6.11 -17.60 -2.39
CA GLY A 148 -4.79 -17.65 -1.77
C GLY A 148 -4.11 -16.27 -1.75
N ALA A 149 -4.12 -15.57 -2.88
CA ALA A 149 -3.56 -14.23 -2.99
C ALA A 149 -4.30 -13.21 -2.13
N ILE A 150 -5.63 -13.25 -2.07
CA ILE A 150 -6.44 -12.42 -1.17
C ILE A 150 -6.08 -12.70 0.29
N PHE A 151 -5.99 -13.96 0.66
CA PHE A 151 -5.65 -14.34 2.03
C PHE A 151 -4.26 -13.85 2.43
N SER A 152 -3.29 -13.86 1.50
CA SER A 152 -1.95 -13.30 1.74
C SER A 152 -2.01 -11.80 2.03
N SER A 153 -2.85 -11.02 1.30
CA SER A 153 -3.03 -9.60 1.52
C SER A 153 -3.56 -9.31 2.93
N PHE A 154 -4.59 -10.04 3.37
CA PHE A 154 -5.10 -9.89 4.73
C PHE A 154 -4.04 -10.20 5.78
N ILE A 155 -3.36 -11.34 5.66
CA ILE A 155 -2.30 -11.72 6.64
C ILE A 155 -1.22 -10.64 6.66
N PHE A 156 -0.75 -10.18 5.51
CA PHE A 156 0.32 -9.21 5.43
C PHE A 156 -0.07 -7.87 6.08
N PHE A 157 -1.18 -7.25 5.65
CA PHE A 157 -1.56 -5.94 6.18
C PHE A 157 -1.92 -5.97 7.66
N PHE A 158 -2.61 -7.00 8.12
CA PHE A 158 -2.89 -7.16 9.54
C PHE A 158 -1.60 -7.36 10.34
N SER A 159 -0.68 -8.20 9.84
CA SER A 159 0.60 -8.42 10.51
C SER A 159 1.43 -7.15 10.61
N ILE A 160 1.66 -6.45 9.49
CA ILE A 160 2.49 -5.24 9.48
C ILE A 160 1.87 -4.09 10.27
N GLY A 161 0.54 -3.91 10.19
CA GLY A 161 -0.19 -2.87 10.91
C GLY A 161 -0.17 -3.08 12.42
N TYR A 162 -0.47 -4.30 12.88
CA TYR A 162 -0.48 -4.60 14.31
C TYR A 162 0.91 -4.77 14.90
N PHE A 163 1.87 -5.31 14.13
CA PHE A 163 3.27 -5.33 14.55
C PHE A 163 3.81 -3.90 14.74
N SER A 164 3.50 -3.00 13.82
CA SER A 164 3.85 -1.59 13.96
C SER A 164 3.17 -0.94 15.18
N ASN A 165 1.89 -1.27 15.40
CA ASN A 165 1.17 -0.81 16.60
C ASN A 165 1.83 -1.31 17.90
N TYR A 166 2.28 -2.57 17.93
CA TYR A 166 3.03 -3.12 19.05
C TYR A 166 4.36 -2.39 19.28
N LEU A 167 5.10 -2.12 18.20
CA LEU A 167 6.37 -1.38 18.26
C LEU A 167 6.22 0.05 18.76
N SER A 168 5.03 0.66 18.63
CA SER A 168 4.78 2.05 19.02
C SER A 168 5.10 2.35 20.48
N LYS A 169 4.99 1.34 21.37
CA LYS A 169 5.33 1.48 22.80
C LYS A 169 6.81 1.78 23.05
N TYR A 170 7.68 1.42 22.11
CA TYR A 170 9.12 1.70 22.19
C TYR A 170 9.51 3.02 21.53
N ILE A 171 8.57 3.63 20.78
CA ILE A 171 8.80 4.85 20.01
C ILE A 171 8.04 6.02 20.66
N GLN A 172 8.52 6.45 21.82
CA GLN A 172 7.87 7.52 22.61
C GLN A 172 8.55 8.89 22.44
N SER A 173 9.79 8.91 21.92
CA SER A 173 10.54 10.15 21.79
C SER A 173 10.11 10.97 20.58
N LYS A 174 9.87 12.30 20.76
CA LYS A 174 9.63 13.24 19.66
C LYS A 174 10.74 13.20 18.61
N LYS A 175 12.00 12.99 19.05
CA LYS A 175 13.15 12.88 18.14
C LYS A 175 13.05 11.66 17.22
N ILE A 176 12.60 10.52 17.75
CA ILE A 176 12.40 9.30 16.94
C ILE A 176 11.28 9.54 15.92
N TRP A 177 10.17 10.16 16.34
CA TRP A 177 9.06 10.51 15.43
C TRP A 177 9.50 11.46 14.31
N PHE A 178 10.33 12.44 14.64
CA PHE A 178 10.91 13.33 13.64
C PHE A 178 11.68 12.56 12.57
N TYR A 179 12.55 11.61 12.98
CA TYR A 179 13.29 10.79 12.01
C TYR A 179 12.38 9.87 11.20
N ILE A 180 11.42 9.19 11.84
CA ILE A 180 10.48 8.31 11.14
C ILE A 180 9.70 9.10 10.07
N ASP A 181 9.10 10.22 10.44
CA ASP A 181 8.28 11.01 9.52
C ASP A 181 9.12 11.61 8.38
N ASN A 182 10.39 12.00 8.64
CA ASN A 182 11.31 12.44 7.59
C ASN A 182 11.69 11.29 6.65
N ILE A 183 12.10 10.14 7.18
CA ILE A 183 12.45 8.97 6.35
C ILE A 183 11.26 8.60 5.46
N MET A 184 10.06 8.49 6.02
CA MET A 184 8.85 8.21 5.23
C MET A 184 8.57 9.29 4.20
N GLY A 185 8.71 10.57 4.56
CA GLY A 185 8.55 11.67 3.61
C GLY A 185 9.54 11.60 2.45
N PHE A 186 10.82 11.32 2.73
CA PHE A 186 11.83 11.15 1.68
C PHE A 186 11.55 9.92 0.80
N LEU A 187 11.13 8.80 1.38
CA LEU A 187 10.73 7.62 0.59
C LEU A 187 9.54 7.92 -0.31
N MET A 188 8.53 8.67 0.18
CA MET A 188 7.40 9.09 -0.65
C MET A 188 7.85 10.02 -1.80
N LEU A 189 8.78 10.95 -1.55
CA LEU A 189 9.39 11.79 -2.58
C LEU A 189 10.13 10.94 -3.61
N PHE A 190 10.94 10.00 -3.15
CA PHE A 190 11.68 9.08 -4.02
C PHE A 190 10.73 8.28 -4.92
N TYR A 191 9.69 7.65 -4.35
CA TYR A 191 8.69 6.93 -5.15
C TYR A 191 7.90 7.84 -6.09
N GLY A 192 7.56 9.05 -5.66
CA GLY A 192 6.88 10.00 -6.52
C GLY A 192 7.72 10.41 -7.74
N LEU A 193 9.00 10.70 -7.55
CA LEU A 193 9.95 10.98 -8.64
C LEU A 193 10.18 9.75 -9.50
N PHE A 194 10.35 8.58 -8.89
CA PHE A 194 10.50 7.31 -9.59
C PHE A 194 9.33 7.05 -10.54
N PHE A 195 8.08 7.26 -10.10
CA PHE A 195 6.90 7.06 -10.95
C PHE A 195 6.83 8.02 -12.13
N ILE A 196 7.32 9.26 -11.97
CA ILE A 196 7.29 10.26 -13.04
C ILE A 196 8.42 10.03 -14.06
N PHE A 197 9.63 9.68 -13.61
CA PHE A 197 10.82 9.65 -14.45
C PHE A 197 11.19 8.26 -14.97
N MET A 198 10.81 7.17 -14.31
CA MET A 198 10.99 5.81 -14.84
C MET A 198 9.81 5.43 -15.74
N GLN A 199 9.93 5.80 -16.98
CA GLN A 199 9.05 5.35 -18.08
C GLN A 199 9.38 3.93 -18.50
#